data_644d4e6568a59ab87116e7d5c53c3bd1
#
_entry.id   644d4e6568a59ab87116e7d5c53c3bd1
#
_cell.length_a   1.000
_cell.length_b   1.000
_cell.length_c   1.000
_cell.angle_alpha   90.00
_cell.angle_beta   90.00
_cell.angle_gamma   90.00
#
_symmetry.space_group_name_H-M   'P 1'
#
loop_
_entity.id
_entity.type
_entity.pdbx_description
1 polymer ?
#
loop_
_entity_poly.entity_id
_entity_poly.type
_entity_poly.pdbx_seq_one_letter_code
_entity_poly.pdbx_strand_id
1 'polypeptide(L)'
;MEVLRQCFPPSVRRILEELPDTLDETYERILREIRKPNQGHAHKLLQCLVAAVRPLQVKELAEVLAFDFKAEGIPKLNPGWRWEDQEEAVMSACSSLVIIVKYGNSRIVQFSHFSVKEFLTANRLAEPIRDVSRYHIRLEAAHTILAQACLGVLLRLDDHVNHDKIKNFPLARYAAQYWATHARFEIASSRIKDGMECLLDADRPHFATWLWIYNEDREDLSMSTKCPVKPQAVPLYYVARLGFHDLAAHLIAEHPEHVNARGGWEVTPMHTAAYRGHASILSLLLEHGADVDGRGRYDQTPLHRASWRAELEAAQCLLDRGADINARDDVGWTPLYCAVRTKEIQAVRLLLEHGADVHARDNFGDTPSLLASALSRPEIVELLSEYGAESVQ
;
A
#
# COMPACT_ATOMS: atom_id res chain seq x y z
N MET A 1 -13.39 -1.05 -43.17
CA MET A 1 -13.50 0.44 -43.13
C MET A 1 -13.78 1.01 -44.53
N GLU A 2 -13.09 0.61 -45.58
CA GLU A 2 -13.27 1.12 -46.96
C GLU A 2 -14.70 0.86 -47.52
N VAL A 3 -15.23 -0.33 -47.32
CA VAL A 3 -16.60 -0.71 -47.75
C VAL A 3 -17.67 0.12 -47.03
N LEU A 4 -17.48 0.48 -45.76
CA LEU A 4 -18.40 1.32 -45.01
C LEU A 4 -18.38 2.79 -45.49
N ARG A 5 -17.19 3.31 -45.86
CA ARG A 5 -17.04 4.68 -46.40
C ARG A 5 -17.87 4.91 -47.67
N GLN A 6 -18.05 3.86 -48.51
CA GLN A 6 -18.82 3.96 -49.75
C GLN A 6 -20.35 3.97 -49.55
N CYS A 7 -20.83 3.52 -48.40
CA CYS A 7 -22.26 3.37 -48.13
C CYS A 7 -22.91 4.57 -47.43
N PHE A 8 -22.12 5.57 -46.95
CA PHE A 8 -22.65 6.69 -46.16
C PHE A 8 -22.78 8.00 -46.94
N PRO A 9 -23.69 8.90 -46.53
CA PRO A 9 -23.83 10.25 -47.12
C PRO A 9 -22.50 11.02 -47.09
N PRO A 10 -22.29 12.02 -47.98
CA PRO A 10 -21.05 12.77 -48.08
C PRO A 10 -20.57 13.43 -46.74
N SER A 11 -21.51 13.88 -45.92
CA SER A 11 -21.22 14.43 -44.60
C SER A 11 -20.63 13.39 -43.62
N VAL A 12 -21.15 12.16 -43.67
CA VAL A 12 -20.66 11.07 -42.83
C VAL A 12 -19.32 10.54 -43.38
N ARG A 13 -19.15 10.51 -44.70
CA ARG A 13 -17.85 10.16 -45.35
C ARG A 13 -16.75 11.11 -44.88
N ARG A 14 -17.02 12.44 -44.91
CA ARG A 14 -16.05 13.43 -44.42
C ARG A 14 -15.68 13.24 -42.98
N ILE A 15 -16.67 12.98 -42.08
CA ILE A 15 -16.41 12.67 -40.69
C ILE A 15 -15.57 11.41 -40.50
N LEU A 16 -15.83 10.36 -41.30
CA LEU A 16 -15.05 9.12 -41.24
C LEU A 16 -13.63 9.28 -41.80
N GLU A 17 -13.41 10.19 -42.76
CA GLU A 17 -12.08 10.56 -43.27
C GLU A 17 -11.28 11.42 -42.28
N GLU A 18 -11.98 12.19 -41.47
CA GLU A 18 -11.40 12.99 -40.36
C GLU A 18 -11.10 12.17 -39.09
N LEU A 19 -11.52 10.88 -39.04
CA LEU A 19 -11.20 10.02 -37.89
C LEU A 19 -9.71 9.69 -37.88
N PRO A 20 -9.05 9.77 -36.69
CA PRO A 20 -7.66 9.39 -36.56
C PRO A 20 -7.44 7.93 -36.94
N ASP A 21 -6.32 7.65 -37.60
CA ASP A 21 -5.97 6.30 -38.02
C ASP A 21 -5.57 5.41 -36.85
N THR A 22 -5.14 6.01 -35.73
CA THR A 22 -4.70 5.31 -34.52
C THR A 22 -5.46 5.76 -33.29
N LEU A 23 -5.47 4.90 -32.25
CA LEU A 23 -6.00 5.26 -30.93
C LEU A 23 -5.19 6.40 -30.30
N ASP A 24 -3.87 6.43 -30.52
CA ASP A 24 -3.00 7.49 -30.01
C ASP A 24 -3.40 8.86 -30.53
N GLU A 25 -3.63 8.99 -31.81
CA GLU A 25 -4.09 10.25 -32.44
C GLU A 25 -5.47 10.66 -31.91
N THR A 26 -6.34 9.69 -31.64
CA THR A 26 -7.63 9.94 -31.01
C THR A 26 -7.45 10.53 -29.63
N TYR A 27 -6.55 9.96 -28.80
CA TYR A 27 -6.28 10.46 -27.46
C TYR A 27 -5.59 11.83 -27.47
N GLU A 28 -4.66 12.06 -28.39
CA GLU A 28 -4.04 13.38 -28.56
C GLU A 28 -5.08 14.44 -28.91
N ARG A 29 -6.02 14.16 -29.82
CA ARG A 29 -7.12 15.06 -30.15
C ARG A 29 -7.96 15.41 -28.93
N ILE A 30 -8.38 14.40 -28.16
CA ILE A 30 -9.15 14.61 -26.93
C ILE A 30 -8.39 15.48 -25.93
N LEU A 31 -7.07 15.24 -25.75
CA LEU A 31 -6.26 16.03 -24.84
C LEU A 31 -6.09 17.49 -25.30
N ARG A 32 -6.02 17.76 -26.62
CA ARG A 32 -5.97 19.11 -27.19
C ARG A 32 -7.29 19.88 -26.96
N GLU A 33 -8.41 19.19 -26.98
CA GLU A 33 -9.76 19.77 -26.77
C GLU A 33 -9.99 20.20 -25.32
N ILE A 34 -9.16 19.74 -24.36
CA ILE A 34 -9.27 20.17 -22.96
C ILE A 34 -9.01 21.67 -22.84
N ARG A 35 -10.02 22.41 -22.39
CA ARG A 35 -9.93 23.88 -22.24
C ARG A 35 -8.76 24.29 -21.34
N LYS A 36 -8.04 25.35 -21.71
CA LYS A 36 -6.87 25.85 -20.98
C LYS A 36 -7.04 25.95 -19.46
N PRO A 37 -8.16 26.49 -18.92
CA PRO A 37 -8.38 26.57 -17.47
C PRO A 37 -8.43 25.20 -16.80
N ASN A 38 -8.90 24.15 -17.50
CA ASN A 38 -9.10 22.80 -16.97
C ASN A 38 -7.86 21.91 -17.12
N GLN A 39 -6.86 22.29 -17.91
CA GLN A 39 -5.70 21.43 -18.21
C GLN A 39 -4.94 20.98 -16.97
N GLY A 40 -4.75 21.87 -15.99
CA GLY A 40 -4.09 21.52 -14.73
C GLY A 40 -4.91 20.57 -13.86
N HIS A 41 -6.23 20.75 -13.84
CA HIS A 41 -7.15 19.85 -13.14
C HIS A 41 -7.22 18.48 -13.82
N ALA A 42 -7.34 18.45 -15.15
CA ALA A 42 -7.32 17.23 -15.95
C ALA A 42 -6.05 16.41 -15.68
N HIS A 43 -4.90 17.03 -15.75
CA HIS A 43 -3.63 16.34 -15.50
C HIS A 43 -3.59 15.71 -14.11
N LYS A 44 -3.98 16.44 -13.07
CA LYS A 44 -4.03 15.91 -11.70
C LYS A 44 -4.99 14.73 -11.55
N LEU A 45 -6.21 14.85 -12.11
CA LEU A 45 -7.20 13.77 -12.05
C LEU A 45 -6.71 12.52 -12.78
N LEU A 46 -6.11 12.68 -13.96
CA LEU A 46 -5.53 11.58 -14.73
C LEU A 46 -4.36 10.94 -13.98
N GLN A 47 -3.49 11.72 -13.32
CA GLN A 47 -2.44 11.19 -12.43
C GLN A 47 -3.05 10.35 -11.30
N CYS A 48 -4.09 10.84 -10.62
CA CYS A 48 -4.75 10.10 -9.56
C CYS A 48 -5.35 8.78 -10.06
N LEU A 49 -5.99 8.79 -11.24
CA LEU A 49 -6.56 7.57 -11.82
C LEU A 49 -5.49 6.55 -12.24
N VAL A 50 -4.35 7.02 -12.75
CA VAL A 50 -3.22 6.15 -13.13
C VAL A 50 -2.62 5.45 -11.91
N ALA A 51 -2.45 6.18 -10.79
CA ALA A 51 -1.79 5.68 -9.58
C ALA A 51 -2.74 5.03 -8.56
N ALA A 52 -4.05 5.17 -8.71
CA ALA A 52 -5.02 4.65 -7.75
C ALA A 52 -4.91 3.12 -7.57
N VAL A 53 -4.90 2.68 -6.31
CA VAL A 53 -4.83 1.25 -5.93
C VAL A 53 -6.15 0.54 -6.18
N ARG A 54 -7.27 1.26 -6.01
CA ARG A 54 -8.62 0.83 -6.39
C ARG A 54 -9.32 1.94 -7.16
N PRO A 55 -10.38 1.63 -7.90
CA PRO A 55 -11.20 2.67 -8.53
C PRO A 55 -11.64 3.72 -7.52
N LEU A 56 -11.40 5.00 -7.85
CA LEU A 56 -11.81 6.12 -7.01
C LEU A 56 -13.28 6.45 -7.24
N GLN A 57 -13.99 6.78 -6.17
CA GLN A 57 -15.33 7.32 -6.29
C GLN A 57 -15.26 8.74 -6.86
N VAL A 58 -16.33 9.18 -7.53
CA VAL A 58 -16.43 10.55 -8.09
C VAL A 58 -16.10 11.59 -7.02
N LYS A 59 -16.70 11.45 -5.83
CA LYS A 59 -16.49 12.37 -4.70
C LYS A 59 -15.08 12.35 -4.14
N GLU A 60 -14.42 11.18 -4.16
CA GLU A 60 -13.01 11.04 -3.72
C GLU A 60 -12.07 11.76 -4.69
N LEU A 61 -12.29 11.55 -5.99
CA LEU A 61 -11.48 12.15 -7.04
C LEU A 61 -11.72 13.68 -7.13
N ALA A 62 -12.96 14.13 -7.00
CA ALA A 62 -13.30 15.55 -7.00
C ALA A 62 -12.70 16.30 -5.80
N GLU A 63 -12.55 15.66 -4.64
CA GLU A 63 -11.93 16.27 -3.46
C GLU A 63 -10.46 16.61 -3.70
N VAL A 64 -9.74 15.84 -4.54
CA VAL A 64 -8.35 16.13 -4.90
C VAL A 64 -8.22 17.52 -5.55
N LEU A 65 -9.22 17.99 -6.29
CA LEU A 65 -9.22 19.32 -6.91
C LEU A 65 -9.30 20.47 -5.90
N ALA A 66 -9.76 20.20 -4.68
CA ALA A 66 -9.84 21.19 -3.62
C ALA A 66 -8.50 21.41 -2.87
N PHE A 67 -7.43 20.71 -3.26
CA PHE A 67 -6.10 20.89 -2.67
C PHE A 67 -5.23 21.90 -3.43
N ASP A 68 -4.54 22.74 -2.66
CA ASP A 68 -3.49 23.63 -3.20
C ASP A 68 -2.13 22.92 -3.19
N PHE A 69 -1.76 22.34 -4.32
CA PHE A 69 -0.47 21.66 -4.52
C PHE A 69 0.70 22.59 -4.87
N LYS A 70 0.48 23.92 -4.86
CA LYS A 70 1.55 24.90 -5.15
C LYS A 70 2.43 25.18 -3.93
N ALA A 71 1.90 24.92 -2.73
CA ALA A 71 2.66 25.08 -1.50
C ALA A 71 3.73 23.97 -1.39
N GLU A 72 4.88 24.30 -0.82
CA GLU A 72 5.87 23.30 -0.44
C GLU A 72 5.33 22.41 0.70
N GLY A 73 5.60 21.10 0.61
CA GLY A 73 5.16 20.12 1.62
C GLY A 73 3.74 19.58 1.40
N ILE A 74 2.98 19.46 2.49
CA ILE A 74 1.63 18.90 2.44
C ILE A 74 0.62 19.95 1.97
N PRO A 75 -0.14 19.68 0.88
CA PRO A 75 -1.10 20.62 0.33
C PRO A 75 -2.25 20.87 1.30
N LYS A 76 -2.72 22.12 1.33
CA LYS A 76 -3.84 22.50 2.16
C LYS A 76 -5.16 22.32 1.40
N LEU A 77 -6.09 21.61 2.02
CA LEU A 77 -7.46 21.53 1.52
C LEU A 77 -8.14 22.89 1.67
N ASN A 78 -8.66 23.44 0.59
CA ASN A 78 -9.51 24.64 0.59
C ASN A 78 -10.96 24.23 0.38
N PRO A 79 -11.82 24.26 1.41
CA PRO A 79 -13.23 23.86 1.26
C PRO A 79 -14.00 24.69 0.24
N GLY A 80 -13.59 25.96 0.04
CA GLY A 80 -14.21 26.87 -0.94
C GLY A 80 -13.92 26.48 -2.41
N TRP A 81 -12.99 25.56 -2.66
CA TRP A 81 -12.69 25.05 -3.99
C TRP A 81 -13.43 23.75 -4.31
N ARG A 82 -14.26 23.26 -3.40
CA ARG A 82 -15.11 22.09 -3.65
C ARG A 82 -16.21 22.44 -4.63
N TRP A 83 -16.37 21.61 -5.63
CA TRP A 83 -17.43 21.75 -6.61
C TRP A 83 -18.76 21.28 -6.05
N GLU A 84 -19.83 22.01 -6.35
CA GLU A 84 -21.20 21.61 -5.99
C GLU A 84 -21.61 20.35 -6.76
N ASP A 85 -21.37 20.32 -8.07
CA ASP A 85 -21.52 19.14 -8.90
C ASP A 85 -20.15 18.47 -9.13
N GLN A 86 -19.90 17.41 -8.38
CA GLN A 86 -18.65 16.65 -8.42
C GLN A 86 -18.48 15.84 -9.71
N GLU A 87 -19.57 15.44 -10.36
CA GLU A 87 -19.52 14.73 -11.63
C GLU A 87 -19.18 15.67 -12.76
N GLU A 88 -19.82 16.82 -12.78
CA GLU A 88 -19.49 17.87 -13.74
C GLU A 88 -18.02 18.28 -13.60
N ALA A 89 -17.49 18.39 -12.38
CA ALA A 89 -16.08 18.69 -12.12
C ALA A 89 -15.14 17.67 -12.78
N VAL A 90 -15.41 16.39 -12.59
CA VAL A 90 -14.60 15.30 -13.15
C VAL A 90 -14.76 15.21 -14.66
N MET A 91 -15.99 15.24 -15.16
CA MET A 91 -16.25 15.09 -16.60
C MET A 91 -15.80 16.30 -17.41
N SER A 92 -15.96 17.52 -16.90
CA SER A 92 -15.49 18.72 -17.58
C SER A 92 -13.95 18.81 -17.66
N ALA A 93 -13.25 18.20 -16.69
CA ALA A 93 -11.80 18.16 -16.67
C ALA A 93 -11.23 17.07 -17.58
N CYS A 94 -11.77 15.86 -17.54
CA CYS A 94 -11.18 14.68 -18.19
C CYS A 94 -11.86 14.28 -19.52
N SER A 95 -12.99 14.93 -19.88
CA SER A 95 -13.69 14.69 -21.14
C SER A 95 -14.00 13.18 -21.37
N SER A 96 -13.91 12.72 -22.61
CA SER A 96 -14.18 11.34 -23.03
C SER A 96 -13.08 10.31 -22.68
N LEU A 97 -12.00 10.75 -22.01
CA LEU A 97 -10.96 9.81 -21.51
C LEU A 97 -11.44 8.98 -20.31
N VAL A 98 -12.45 9.44 -19.61
CA VAL A 98 -13.00 8.77 -18.42
C VAL A 98 -14.50 8.54 -18.54
N ILE A 99 -14.98 7.55 -17.83
CA ILE A 99 -16.40 7.23 -17.67
C ILE A 99 -16.74 7.10 -16.19
N ILE A 100 -17.98 7.41 -15.85
CA ILE A 100 -18.53 7.20 -14.52
C ILE A 100 -19.44 5.97 -14.56
N VAL A 101 -19.08 4.97 -13.75
CA VAL A 101 -19.81 3.70 -13.67
C VAL A 101 -20.47 3.58 -12.30
N LYS A 102 -21.73 3.15 -12.28
CA LYS A 102 -22.43 2.84 -11.03
C LYS A 102 -22.00 1.47 -10.52
N TYR A 103 -21.46 1.42 -9.29
CA TYR A 103 -21.07 0.20 -8.63
C TYR A 103 -21.73 0.12 -7.24
N GLY A 104 -22.78 -0.69 -7.12
CA GLY A 104 -23.63 -0.69 -5.93
C GLY A 104 -24.25 0.69 -5.66
N ASN A 105 -24.03 1.22 -4.48
CA ASN A 105 -24.46 2.56 -4.07
C ASN A 105 -23.44 3.67 -4.39
N SER A 106 -22.30 3.32 -4.99
CA SER A 106 -21.23 4.26 -5.31
C SER A 106 -21.12 4.52 -6.80
N ARG A 107 -20.64 5.70 -7.17
CA ARG A 107 -20.27 6.08 -8.53
C ARG A 107 -18.75 6.17 -8.62
N ILE A 108 -18.14 5.30 -9.42
CA ILE A 108 -16.68 5.21 -9.58
C ILE A 108 -16.26 5.78 -10.92
N VAL A 109 -15.05 6.34 -10.97
CA VAL A 109 -14.42 6.87 -12.18
C VAL A 109 -13.43 5.84 -12.71
N GLN A 110 -13.50 5.58 -14.00
CA GLN A 110 -12.59 4.67 -14.70
C GLN A 110 -12.15 5.31 -16.02
N PHE A 111 -11.02 4.86 -16.57
CA PHE A 111 -10.69 5.17 -17.95
C PHE A 111 -11.74 4.56 -18.90
N SER A 112 -12.08 5.28 -19.95
CA SER A 112 -13.04 4.83 -20.97
C SER A 112 -12.54 3.57 -21.70
N HIS A 113 -11.22 3.39 -21.75
CA HIS A 113 -10.55 2.21 -22.28
C HIS A 113 -9.20 2.00 -21.56
N PHE A 114 -8.75 0.73 -21.40
CA PHE A 114 -7.51 0.42 -20.70
C PHE A 114 -6.27 1.06 -21.36
N SER A 115 -6.26 1.17 -22.69
CA SER A 115 -5.13 1.77 -23.43
C SER A 115 -4.95 3.27 -23.18
N VAL A 116 -5.93 3.98 -22.59
CA VAL A 116 -5.74 5.37 -22.15
C VAL A 116 -4.63 5.47 -21.10
N LYS A 117 -4.63 4.55 -20.13
CA LYS A 117 -3.57 4.49 -19.11
C LYS A 117 -2.21 4.23 -19.74
N GLU A 118 -2.14 3.25 -20.65
CA GLU A 118 -0.90 2.90 -21.36
C GLU A 118 -0.39 4.09 -22.20
N PHE A 119 -1.28 4.78 -22.88
CA PHE A 119 -0.94 5.98 -23.66
C PHE A 119 -0.38 7.10 -22.79
N LEU A 120 -1.04 7.43 -21.66
CA LEU A 120 -0.63 8.51 -20.76
C LEU A 120 0.72 8.24 -20.08
N THR A 121 1.10 6.97 -19.90
CA THR A 121 2.37 6.58 -19.26
C THR A 121 3.48 6.24 -20.26
N ALA A 122 3.17 6.20 -21.56
CA ALA A 122 4.13 5.85 -22.60
C ALA A 122 5.18 6.97 -22.80
N ASN A 123 6.46 6.61 -22.86
CA ASN A 123 7.57 7.53 -23.09
C ASN A 123 7.43 8.37 -24.37
N ARG A 124 6.75 7.82 -25.40
CA ARG A 124 6.48 8.54 -26.66
C ARG A 124 5.64 9.81 -26.44
N LEU A 125 4.79 9.85 -25.41
CA LEU A 125 4.02 11.05 -25.08
C LEU A 125 4.91 12.14 -24.44
N ALA A 126 6.03 11.78 -23.82
CA ALA A 126 6.96 12.71 -23.19
C ALA A 126 7.78 13.55 -24.21
N GLU A 127 7.75 13.20 -25.50
CA GLU A 127 8.51 13.90 -26.54
C GLU A 127 8.11 15.38 -26.63
N PRO A 128 9.08 16.32 -26.52
CA PRO A 128 8.78 17.78 -26.49
C PRO A 128 8.10 18.31 -27.74
N ILE A 129 8.22 17.61 -28.87
CA ILE A 129 7.59 17.96 -30.16
C ILE A 129 6.07 17.86 -30.09
N ARG A 130 5.54 17.04 -29.16
CA ARG A 130 4.10 16.87 -29.00
C ARG A 130 3.53 17.95 -28.11
N ASP A 131 2.54 18.69 -28.59
CA ASP A 131 1.83 19.73 -27.87
C ASP A 131 1.04 19.20 -26.64
N VAL A 132 0.81 17.89 -26.60
CA VAL A 132 0.16 17.15 -25.50
C VAL A 132 1.14 16.51 -24.50
N SER A 133 2.45 16.69 -24.67
CA SER A 133 3.50 16.12 -23.80
C SER A 133 3.32 16.46 -22.33
N ARG A 134 2.68 17.58 -22.01
CA ARG A 134 2.31 17.98 -20.65
C ARG A 134 1.43 16.95 -19.92
N TYR A 135 0.72 16.09 -20.64
CA TYR A 135 -0.13 15.05 -20.06
C TYR A 135 0.60 13.73 -19.85
N HIS A 136 1.88 13.64 -20.20
CA HIS A 136 2.67 12.47 -19.85
C HIS A 136 2.74 12.30 -18.33
N ILE A 137 2.43 11.09 -17.86
CA ILE A 137 2.35 10.77 -16.44
C ILE A 137 3.51 9.86 -16.05
N ARG A 138 4.39 10.37 -15.20
CA ARG A 138 5.37 9.56 -14.49
C ARG A 138 4.70 8.97 -13.23
N LEU A 139 4.84 7.68 -13.03
CA LEU A 139 4.19 6.98 -11.91
C LEU A 139 4.58 7.56 -10.55
N GLU A 140 5.86 7.91 -10.36
CA GLU A 140 6.34 8.50 -9.11
C GLU A 140 5.64 9.85 -8.81
N ALA A 141 5.49 10.70 -9.83
CA ALA A 141 4.80 11.98 -9.69
C ALA A 141 3.30 11.78 -9.38
N ALA A 142 2.67 10.79 -10.01
CA ALA A 142 1.28 10.45 -9.78
C ALA A 142 1.05 9.92 -8.35
N HIS A 143 1.92 9.04 -7.85
CA HIS A 143 1.89 8.58 -6.47
C HIS A 143 2.14 9.72 -5.48
N THR A 144 3.06 10.65 -5.79
CA THR A 144 3.32 11.83 -4.95
C THR A 144 2.05 12.69 -4.78
N ILE A 145 1.32 12.98 -5.84
CA ILE A 145 0.06 13.74 -5.78
C ILE A 145 -0.96 13.06 -4.87
N LEU A 146 -1.17 11.74 -5.03
CA LEU A 146 -2.10 11.01 -4.17
C LEU A 146 -1.63 10.92 -2.72
N ALA A 147 -0.34 10.69 -2.46
CA ALA A 147 0.21 10.69 -1.12
C ALA A 147 0.00 12.03 -0.42
N GLN A 148 0.29 13.13 -1.12
CA GLN A 148 0.07 14.49 -0.62
C GLN A 148 -1.41 14.76 -0.33
N ALA A 149 -2.32 14.40 -1.23
CA ALA A 149 -3.75 14.57 -1.00
C ALA A 149 -4.25 13.73 0.19
N CYS A 150 -3.80 12.48 0.29
CA CYS A 150 -4.14 11.60 1.40
C CYS A 150 -3.68 12.16 2.75
N LEU A 151 -2.41 12.56 2.86
CA LEU A 151 -1.89 13.17 4.09
C LEU A 151 -2.57 14.50 4.38
N GLY A 152 -2.83 15.32 3.34
CA GLY A 152 -3.55 16.57 3.48
C GLY A 152 -4.95 16.42 4.07
N VAL A 153 -5.67 15.33 3.78
CA VAL A 153 -6.96 14.99 4.41
C VAL A 153 -6.74 14.50 5.84
N LEU A 154 -5.85 13.53 6.04
CA LEU A 154 -5.64 12.89 7.35
C LEU A 154 -5.20 13.89 8.42
N LEU A 155 -4.33 14.85 8.05
CA LEU A 155 -3.85 15.92 8.94
C LEU A 155 -4.88 17.02 9.21
N ARG A 156 -6.05 16.99 8.59
CA ARG A 156 -7.17 17.88 8.94
C ARG A 156 -8.18 17.25 9.87
N LEU A 157 -8.06 15.96 10.09
CA LEU A 157 -8.93 15.21 10.97
C LEU A 157 -8.33 15.20 12.38
N ASP A 158 -9.08 15.70 13.34
CA ASP A 158 -8.71 15.81 14.75
C ASP A 158 -9.41 14.74 15.60
N ASP A 159 -9.21 14.79 16.93
CA ASP A 159 -9.82 13.91 17.93
C ASP A 159 -11.35 14.08 18.07
N HIS A 160 -11.90 15.14 17.48
CA HIS A 160 -13.36 15.39 17.47
C HIS A 160 -14.04 14.76 16.24
N VAL A 161 -13.30 13.98 15.46
CA VAL A 161 -13.83 13.29 14.30
C VAL A 161 -14.80 12.18 14.73
N ASN A 162 -15.91 12.07 13.99
CA ASN A 162 -16.90 11.01 14.13
C ASN A 162 -17.39 10.58 12.74
N HIS A 163 -18.23 9.55 12.68
CA HIS A 163 -18.78 9.04 11.42
C HIS A 163 -19.44 10.10 10.54
N ASP A 164 -20.10 11.11 11.13
CA ASP A 164 -20.76 12.15 10.36
C ASP A 164 -19.76 13.18 9.82
N LYS A 165 -18.74 13.53 10.59
CA LYS A 165 -17.66 14.42 10.13
C LYS A 165 -16.84 13.79 9.01
N ILE A 166 -16.56 12.46 9.05
CA ILE A 166 -15.85 11.76 7.96
C ILE A 166 -16.60 11.86 6.62
N LYS A 167 -17.93 11.87 6.64
CA LYS A 167 -18.72 12.04 5.41
C LYS A 167 -18.40 13.35 4.66
N ASN A 168 -17.92 14.37 5.39
CA ASN A 168 -17.46 15.62 4.81
C ASN A 168 -16.07 15.56 4.18
N PHE A 169 -15.38 14.43 4.31
CA PHE A 169 -14.05 14.17 3.75
C PHE A 169 -14.09 12.88 2.92
N PRO A 170 -14.65 12.92 1.71
CA PRO A 170 -14.83 11.74 0.87
C PRO A 170 -13.56 10.89 0.70
N LEU A 171 -12.40 11.54 0.58
CA LEU A 171 -11.11 10.89 0.39
C LEU A 171 -10.56 10.22 1.67
N ALA A 172 -11.10 10.51 2.86
CA ALA A 172 -10.52 10.10 4.14
C ALA A 172 -10.33 8.58 4.29
N ARG A 173 -11.31 7.77 3.86
CA ARG A 173 -11.22 6.31 3.93
C ARG A 173 -10.16 5.76 2.97
N TYR A 174 -10.14 6.25 1.73
CA TYR A 174 -9.08 5.92 0.79
C TYR A 174 -7.71 6.30 1.33
N ALA A 175 -7.60 7.52 1.86
CA ALA A 175 -6.38 8.04 2.45
C ALA A 175 -5.88 7.15 3.59
N ALA A 176 -6.73 6.79 4.54
CA ALA A 176 -6.34 5.95 5.69
C ALA A 176 -5.80 4.59 5.27
N GLN A 177 -6.34 3.98 4.19
CA GLN A 177 -5.92 2.67 3.71
C GLN A 177 -4.66 2.70 2.85
N TYR A 178 -4.50 3.73 1.99
CA TYR A 178 -3.55 3.68 0.88
C TYR A 178 -2.47 4.76 0.88
N TRP A 179 -2.48 5.74 1.81
CA TRP A 179 -1.45 6.78 1.84
C TRP A 179 -0.04 6.21 1.86
N ALA A 180 0.19 5.17 2.67
CA ALA A 180 1.49 4.52 2.79
C ALA A 180 1.92 3.81 1.50
N THR A 181 0.98 3.24 0.74
CA THR A 181 1.28 2.64 -0.56
C THR A 181 1.79 3.67 -1.55
N HIS A 182 1.21 4.87 -1.53
CA HIS A 182 1.64 5.96 -2.38
C HIS A 182 2.93 6.62 -1.89
N ALA A 183 3.18 6.62 -0.59
CA ALA A 183 4.36 7.21 0.03
C ALA A 183 5.65 6.38 -0.13
N ARG A 184 5.57 5.12 -0.58
CA ARG A 184 6.73 4.22 -0.73
C ARG A 184 7.71 4.62 -1.83
N PHE A 185 7.29 5.46 -2.77
CA PHE A 185 8.19 5.97 -3.81
C PHE A 185 9.13 7.01 -3.21
N GLU A 186 10.44 6.89 -3.44
CA GLU A 186 11.47 7.73 -2.84
C GLU A 186 11.21 9.22 -3.01
N ILE A 187 10.87 9.66 -4.22
CA ILE A 187 10.53 11.07 -4.52
C ILE A 187 9.28 11.51 -3.74
N ALA A 188 8.30 10.62 -3.60
CA ALA A 188 7.10 10.92 -2.83
C ALA A 188 7.46 11.06 -1.35
N SER A 189 8.20 10.10 -0.80
CA SER A 189 8.61 10.07 0.60
C SER A 189 9.35 11.34 1.02
N SER A 190 10.34 11.80 0.24
CA SER A 190 11.11 13.02 0.55
C SER A 190 10.25 14.29 0.59
N ARG A 191 9.23 14.39 -0.28
CA ARG A 191 8.33 15.56 -0.35
C ARG A 191 7.27 15.61 0.73
N ILE A 192 6.95 14.49 1.35
CA ILE A 192 5.87 14.36 2.33
C ILE A 192 6.37 13.96 3.71
N LYS A 193 7.69 13.93 3.91
CA LYS A 193 8.35 13.50 5.14
C LYS A 193 7.75 14.18 6.37
N ASP A 194 7.72 15.52 6.40
CA ASP A 194 7.17 16.30 7.52
C ASP A 194 5.70 15.93 7.81
N GLY A 195 4.93 15.62 6.76
CA GLY A 195 3.54 15.20 6.90
C GLY A 195 3.40 13.80 7.50
N MET A 196 4.30 12.89 7.15
CA MET A 196 4.34 11.55 7.74
C MET A 196 4.75 11.60 9.21
N GLU A 197 5.77 12.40 9.55
CA GLU A 197 6.19 12.65 10.92
C GLU A 197 5.04 13.23 11.74
N CYS A 198 4.35 14.25 11.21
CA CYS A 198 3.20 14.87 11.87
C CYS A 198 2.01 13.88 12.04
N LEU A 199 1.75 13.00 11.08
CA LEU A 199 0.68 12.00 11.17
C LEU A 199 0.99 10.93 12.22
N LEU A 200 2.27 10.57 12.37
CA LEU A 200 2.74 9.49 13.23
C LEU A 200 3.28 9.98 14.58
N ASP A 201 3.13 11.27 14.87
CA ASP A 201 3.42 11.85 16.18
C ASP A 201 2.36 11.36 17.19
N ALA A 202 2.83 10.64 18.24
CA ALA A 202 1.96 10.03 19.25
C ALA A 202 1.23 11.06 20.12
N ASP A 203 1.77 12.27 20.21
CA ASP A 203 1.22 13.37 21.01
C ASP A 203 0.14 14.16 20.25
N ARG A 204 -0.03 13.88 18.96
CA ARG A 204 -1.03 14.50 18.10
C ARG A 204 -2.25 13.61 17.88
N PRO A 205 -3.44 14.19 17.72
CA PRO A 205 -4.67 13.41 17.52
C PRO A 205 -4.71 12.66 16.19
N HIS A 206 -3.90 13.10 15.20
CA HIS A 206 -3.92 12.57 13.83
C HIS A 206 -3.59 11.09 13.76
N PHE A 207 -2.63 10.62 14.57
CA PHE A 207 -2.25 9.21 14.63
C PHE A 207 -3.42 8.33 15.11
N ALA A 208 -4.06 8.70 16.21
CA ALA A 208 -5.22 7.97 16.73
C ALA A 208 -6.41 7.99 15.76
N THR A 209 -6.65 9.15 15.13
CA THR A 209 -7.72 9.34 14.16
C THR A 209 -7.47 8.50 12.89
N TRP A 210 -6.24 8.49 12.37
CA TRP A 210 -5.88 7.64 11.23
C TRP A 210 -6.15 6.17 11.54
N LEU A 211 -5.68 5.66 12.69
CA LEU A 211 -5.87 4.27 13.10
C LEU A 211 -7.36 3.91 13.26
N TRP A 212 -8.14 4.81 13.81
CA TRP A 212 -9.58 4.60 13.95
C TRP A 212 -10.25 4.45 12.58
N ILE A 213 -9.98 5.35 11.61
CA ILE A 213 -10.51 5.25 10.24
C ILE A 213 -10.00 3.98 9.54
N TYR A 214 -8.71 3.66 9.71
CA TYR A 214 -8.09 2.47 9.13
C TYR A 214 -8.72 1.15 9.63
N ASN A 215 -9.08 1.10 10.91
CA ASN A 215 -9.67 -0.08 11.53
C ASN A 215 -11.20 -0.18 11.30
N GLU A 216 -11.88 0.93 11.04
CA GLU A 216 -13.33 0.97 10.79
C GLU A 216 -13.74 0.11 9.59
N ASP A 217 -12.90 0.03 8.57
CA ASP A 217 -13.16 -0.80 7.38
C ASP A 217 -12.90 -2.31 7.60
N ARG A 218 -12.45 -2.71 8.78
CA ARG A 218 -12.33 -4.12 9.16
C ARG A 218 -13.60 -4.53 9.89
N GLU A 219 -14.46 -5.30 9.22
CA GLU A 219 -15.77 -5.77 9.69
C GLU A 219 -15.76 -6.52 11.02
N ASP A 220 -14.58 -6.88 11.57
CA ASP A 220 -14.42 -7.75 12.75
C ASP A 220 -14.27 -7.02 14.11
N LEU A 221 -14.28 -5.69 14.14
CA LEU A 221 -14.14 -4.96 15.39
C LEU A 221 -15.45 -4.29 15.77
N SER A 222 -16.14 -4.88 16.78
CA SER A 222 -17.33 -4.31 17.40
C SER A 222 -17.14 -2.83 17.75
N MET A 223 -17.63 -2.01 16.89
CA MET A 223 -18.13 -0.66 16.95
C MET A 223 -17.86 0.13 18.23
N SER A 224 -16.67 0.68 18.38
CA SER A 224 -16.57 1.91 19.17
C SER A 224 -17.01 3.08 18.28
N THR A 225 -18.14 3.68 18.58
CA THR A 225 -18.69 4.84 17.83
C THR A 225 -17.86 6.12 18.01
N LYS A 226 -16.81 6.07 18.83
CA LYS A 226 -15.92 7.22 19.12
C LYS A 226 -14.48 6.88 18.80
N CYS A 227 -13.75 7.86 18.28
CA CYS A 227 -12.30 7.78 18.09
C CYS A 227 -11.62 7.36 19.41
N PRO A 228 -10.75 6.33 19.43
CA PRO A 228 -10.05 5.93 20.64
C PRO A 228 -9.12 7.05 21.11
N VAL A 229 -9.16 7.34 22.40
CA VAL A 229 -8.37 8.41 23.04
C VAL A 229 -6.86 8.08 23.01
N LYS A 230 -6.50 6.79 22.91
CA LYS A 230 -5.10 6.33 22.85
C LYS A 230 -4.96 5.08 21.99
N PRO A 231 -4.05 5.08 21.01
CA PRO A 231 -3.70 3.89 20.24
C PRO A 231 -3.14 2.77 21.12
N GLN A 232 -3.41 1.51 20.77
CA GLN A 232 -2.89 0.35 21.48
C GLN A 232 -1.40 0.08 21.19
N ALA A 233 -0.88 0.64 20.10
CA ALA A 233 0.50 0.46 19.68
C ALA A 233 1.16 1.81 19.43
N VAL A 234 2.47 1.84 19.62
CA VAL A 234 3.31 3.02 19.35
C VAL A 234 3.48 3.25 17.85
N PRO A 235 3.75 4.48 17.38
CA PRO A 235 3.97 4.77 15.96
C PRO A 235 5.03 3.89 15.30
N LEU A 236 6.13 3.58 15.99
CA LEU A 236 7.22 2.74 15.50
C LEU A 236 6.73 1.34 15.07
N TYR A 237 5.74 0.77 15.75
CA TYR A 237 5.10 -0.49 15.36
C TYR A 237 4.51 -0.41 13.93
N TYR A 238 3.81 0.68 13.62
CA TYR A 238 3.18 0.87 12.31
C TYR A 238 4.20 1.22 11.23
N VAL A 239 5.20 2.03 11.56
CA VAL A 239 6.30 2.37 10.66
C VAL A 239 7.09 1.12 10.29
N ALA A 240 7.41 0.26 11.26
CA ALA A 240 8.05 -1.03 11.02
C ALA A 240 7.21 -1.96 10.13
N ARG A 241 5.88 -1.94 10.31
CA ARG A 241 4.93 -2.67 9.47
C ARG A 241 4.83 -2.13 8.04
N LEU A 242 4.96 -0.80 7.88
CA LEU A 242 4.83 -0.11 6.60
C LEU A 242 6.12 -0.08 5.79
N GLY A 243 7.29 -0.30 6.39
CA GLY A 243 8.57 -0.38 5.71
C GLY A 243 9.25 0.97 5.47
N PHE A 244 8.94 2.02 6.25
CA PHE A 244 9.56 3.33 6.13
C PHE A 244 10.83 3.42 7.01
N HIS A 245 11.98 3.10 6.43
CA HIS A 245 13.27 3.04 7.13
C HIS A 245 13.66 4.38 7.77
N ASP A 246 13.66 5.47 7.02
CA ASP A 246 14.10 6.78 7.52
C ASP A 246 13.20 7.30 8.63
N LEU A 247 11.89 7.03 8.51
CA LEU A 247 10.92 7.39 9.55
C LEU A 247 11.07 6.51 10.79
N ALA A 248 11.43 5.23 10.62
CA ALA A 248 11.78 4.36 11.75
C ALA A 248 13.03 4.88 12.48
N ALA A 249 14.07 5.28 11.75
CA ALA A 249 15.27 5.86 12.32
C ALA A 249 14.98 7.16 13.10
N HIS A 250 14.13 8.03 12.54
CA HIS A 250 13.69 9.25 13.22
C HIS A 250 12.94 8.95 14.52
N LEU A 251 11.94 8.06 14.49
CA LEU A 251 11.16 7.68 15.66
C LEU A 251 11.99 6.97 16.74
N ILE A 252 12.98 6.18 16.36
CA ILE A 252 13.90 5.54 17.30
C ILE A 252 14.80 6.59 17.99
N ALA A 253 15.25 7.59 17.24
CA ALA A 253 16.06 8.66 17.78
C ALA A 253 15.30 9.53 18.79
N GLU A 254 14.01 9.80 18.52
CA GLU A 254 13.15 10.57 19.45
C GLU A 254 12.64 9.74 20.63
N HIS A 255 12.33 8.46 20.40
CA HIS A 255 11.70 7.56 21.36
C HIS A 255 12.38 6.19 21.40
N PRO A 256 13.63 6.10 21.90
CA PRO A 256 14.38 4.82 21.95
C PRO A 256 13.67 3.76 22.81
N GLU A 257 12.86 4.16 23.78
CA GLU A 257 12.04 3.25 24.58
C GLU A 257 10.97 2.50 23.79
N HIS A 258 10.63 2.98 22.60
CA HIS A 258 9.64 2.34 21.73
C HIS A 258 10.18 1.11 20.96
N VAL A 259 11.49 0.88 20.95
CA VAL A 259 12.13 -0.20 20.18
C VAL A 259 11.57 -1.58 20.53
N ASN A 260 11.36 -1.83 21.85
CA ASN A 260 10.78 -3.08 22.36
C ASN A 260 9.33 -2.91 22.86
N ALA A 261 8.67 -1.78 22.55
CA ALA A 261 7.31 -1.55 22.99
C ALA A 261 6.34 -2.57 22.37
N ARG A 262 5.45 -3.11 23.19
CA ARG A 262 4.43 -4.05 22.75
C ARG A 262 3.21 -3.31 22.22
N GLY A 263 2.81 -3.64 21.01
CA GLY A 263 1.63 -3.09 20.36
C GLY A 263 0.41 -4.01 20.49
N GLY A 264 -0.56 -3.82 19.64
CA GLY A 264 -1.71 -4.73 19.53
C GLY A 264 -1.25 -6.17 19.31
N TRP A 265 -1.89 -7.11 20.01
CA TRP A 265 -1.53 -8.54 19.98
C TRP A 265 -0.17 -8.86 20.65
N GLU A 266 0.31 -7.99 21.52
CA GLU A 266 1.59 -8.12 22.26
C GLU A 266 2.84 -8.27 21.38
N VAL A 267 2.76 -7.92 20.11
CA VAL A 267 3.91 -7.98 19.17
C VAL A 267 4.70 -6.67 19.19
N THR A 268 6.02 -6.76 19.04
CA THR A 268 6.93 -5.62 18.97
C THR A 268 7.10 -5.10 17.53
N PRO A 269 7.71 -3.93 17.30
CA PRO A 269 8.10 -3.48 15.96
C PRO A 269 8.93 -4.50 15.19
N MET A 270 9.81 -5.26 15.87
CA MET A 270 10.61 -6.34 15.30
C MET A 270 9.75 -7.43 14.66
N HIS A 271 8.69 -7.88 15.35
CA HIS A 271 7.78 -8.90 14.83
C HIS A 271 7.06 -8.44 13.56
N THR A 272 6.64 -7.16 13.52
CA THR A 272 5.92 -6.65 12.34
C THR A 272 6.84 -6.43 11.16
N ALA A 273 8.08 -5.97 11.39
CA ALA A 273 9.11 -5.87 10.36
C ALA A 273 9.45 -7.25 9.78
N ALA A 274 9.64 -8.26 10.64
CA ALA A 274 9.89 -9.65 10.24
C ALA A 274 8.75 -10.24 9.42
N TYR A 275 7.50 -10.06 9.86
CA TYR A 275 6.30 -10.53 9.16
C TYR A 275 6.12 -9.89 7.78
N ARG A 276 6.68 -8.69 7.55
CA ARG A 276 6.57 -7.92 6.30
C ARG A 276 7.82 -7.96 5.44
N GLY A 277 8.87 -8.66 5.86
CA GLY A 277 10.09 -8.80 5.10
C GLY A 277 10.99 -7.56 5.09
N HIS A 278 10.81 -6.63 6.04
CA HIS A 278 11.56 -5.38 6.05
C HIS A 278 12.93 -5.53 6.73
N ALA A 279 13.87 -6.22 6.06
CA ALA A 279 15.21 -6.56 6.58
C ALA A 279 16.01 -5.32 7.02
N SER A 280 15.93 -4.20 6.29
CA SER A 280 16.60 -2.95 6.65
C SER A 280 16.10 -2.38 7.99
N ILE A 281 14.81 -2.49 8.27
CA ILE A 281 14.22 -2.05 9.55
C ILE A 281 14.60 -3.03 10.67
N LEU A 282 14.68 -4.34 10.40
CA LEU A 282 15.16 -5.31 11.36
C LEU A 282 16.58 -4.99 11.80
N SER A 283 17.48 -4.71 10.84
CA SER A 283 18.86 -4.30 11.15
C SER A 283 18.89 -3.04 12.01
N LEU A 284 18.11 -2.02 11.65
CA LEU A 284 18.01 -0.77 12.40
C LEU A 284 17.52 -1.00 13.84
N LEU A 285 16.47 -1.80 14.02
CA LEU A 285 15.92 -2.10 15.35
C LEU A 285 16.95 -2.87 16.20
N LEU A 286 17.67 -3.84 15.63
CA LEU A 286 18.69 -4.61 16.32
C LEU A 286 19.89 -3.75 16.74
N GLU A 287 20.30 -2.79 15.90
CA GLU A 287 21.35 -1.81 16.22
C GLU A 287 20.96 -0.91 17.42
N HIS A 288 19.66 -0.73 17.63
CA HIS A 288 19.14 0.06 18.75
C HIS A 288 18.60 -0.78 19.93
N GLY A 289 19.03 -2.04 20.04
CA GLY A 289 18.77 -2.90 21.19
C GLY A 289 17.39 -3.58 21.19
N ALA A 290 16.84 -3.83 20.02
CA ALA A 290 15.67 -4.71 19.91
C ALA A 290 16.06 -6.15 20.30
N ASP A 291 15.17 -6.83 21.00
CA ASP A 291 15.34 -8.23 21.37
C ASP A 291 15.07 -9.12 20.16
N VAL A 292 16.12 -9.79 19.65
CA VAL A 292 16.05 -10.66 18.47
C VAL A 292 15.10 -11.84 18.66
N ASP A 293 14.99 -12.35 19.90
CA ASP A 293 14.13 -13.47 20.29
C ASP A 293 12.95 -13.02 21.16
N GLY A 294 12.63 -11.75 21.13
CA GLY A 294 11.49 -11.19 21.84
C GLY A 294 10.22 -12.01 21.59
N ARG A 295 9.47 -12.30 22.67
CA ARG A 295 8.27 -13.12 22.60
C ARG A 295 7.02 -12.25 22.38
N GLY A 296 6.29 -12.54 21.32
CA GLY A 296 5.01 -11.89 20.99
C GLY A 296 3.82 -12.80 21.23
N ARG A 297 2.70 -12.52 20.56
CA ARG A 297 1.50 -13.36 20.63
C ARG A 297 1.82 -14.80 20.27
N TYR A 298 1.22 -15.74 21.02
CA TYR A 298 1.47 -17.19 20.92
C TYR A 298 2.91 -17.58 21.22
N ASP A 299 3.61 -16.78 22.01
CA ASP A 299 5.03 -16.95 22.36
C ASP A 299 5.99 -17.03 21.15
N GLN A 300 5.55 -16.49 20.01
CA GLN A 300 6.32 -16.50 18.76
C GLN A 300 7.43 -15.44 18.76
N THR A 301 8.61 -15.82 18.21
CA THR A 301 9.71 -14.87 17.95
C THR A 301 9.56 -14.18 16.59
N PRO A 302 10.31 -13.10 16.31
CA PRO A 302 10.36 -12.51 14.97
C PRO A 302 10.71 -13.52 13.88
N LEU A 303 11.61 -14.49 14.15
CA LEU A 303 11.97 -15.54 13.19
C LEU A 303 10.79 -16.46 12.83
N HIS A 304 9.91 -16.81 13.79
CA HIS A 304 8.67 -17.52 13.49
C HIS A 304 7.82 -16.73 12.50
N ARG A 305 7.72 -15.41 12.67
CA ARG A 305 6.92 -14.53 11.81
C ARG A 305 7.47 -14.40 10.41
N ALA A 306 8.81 -14.26 10.26
CA ALA A 306 9.48 -14.26 8.97
C ALA A 306 9.28 -15.59 8.24
N SER A 307 9.47 -16.71 8.96
CA SER A 307 9.30 -18.06 8.44
C SER A 307 7.87 -18.36 8.00
N TRP A 308 6.87 -17.92 8.78
CA TRP A 308 5.44 -18.06 8.44
C TRP A 308 5.06 -17.33 7.14
N ARG A 309 5.77 -16.26 6.79
CA ARG A 309 5.53 -15.48 5.59
C ARG A 309 6.49 -15.82 4.46
N ALA A 310 7.46 -16.69 4.73
CA ALA A 310 8.56 -17.01 3.82
C ALA A 310 9.36 -15.77 3.38
N GLU A 311 9.54 -14.83 4.29
CA GLU A 311 10.32 -13.61 4.04
C GLU A 311 11.80 -13.91 4.23
N LEU A 312 12.46 -14.38 3.16
CA LEU A 312 13.81 -14.95 3.19
C LEU A 312 14.86 -13.96 3.69
N GLU A 313 14.87 -12.74 3.17
CA GLU A 313 15.83 -11.71 3.56
C GLU A 313 15.68 -11.31 5.04
N ALA A 314 14.45 -11.27 5.54
CA ALA A 314 14.17 -10.99 6.94
C ALA A 314 14.62 -12.16 7.84
N ALA A 315 14.34 -13.40 7.44
CA ALA A 315 14.78 -14.60 8.17
C ALA A 315 16.31 -14.67 8.21
N GLN A 316 16.98 -14.45 7.08
CA GLN A 316 18.45 -14.41 7.00
C GLN A 316 19.02 -13.33 7.94
N CYS A 317 18.48 -12.11 7.88
CA CYS A 317 18.92 -11.02 8.75
C CYS A 317 18.81 -11.37 10.23
N LEU A 318 17.72 -12.02 10.66
CA LEU A 318 17.54 -12.46 12.05
C LEU A 318 18.53 -13.55 12.45
N LEU A 319 18.76 -14.53 11.57
CA LEU A 319 19.73 -15.62 11.81
C LEU A 319 21.16 -15.08 11.92
N ASP A 320 21.56 -14.16 11.03
CA ASP A 320 22.89 -13.52 11.06
C ASP A 320 23.12 -12.71 12.35
N ARG A 321 22.03 -12.27 13.00
CA ARG A 321 22.07 -11.54 14.28
C ARG A 321 21.82 -12.44 15.50
N GLY A 322 21.87 -13.78 15.33
CA GLY A 322 21.85 -14.77 16.39
C GLY A 322 20.47 -15.13 16.93
N ALA A 323 19.41 -14.99 16.13
CA ALA A 323 18.08 -15.49 16.49
C ALA A 323 18.13 -17.01 16.78
N ASP A 324 17.45 -17.46 17.83
CA ASP A 324 17.32 -18.88 18.15
C ASP A 324 16.46 -19.58 17.07
N ILE A 325 17.17 -20.33 16.20
CA ILE A 325 16.55 -21.05 15.09
C ILE A 325 15.60 -22.16 15.54
N ASN A 326 15.79 -22.67 16.77
CA ASN A 326 14.99 -23.73 17.37
C ASN A 326 14.05 -23.23 18.47
N ALA A 327 13.84 -21.91 18.56
CA ALA A 327 12.88 -21.33 19.47
C ALA A 327 11.51 -21.99 19.29
N ARG A 328 10.82 -22.27 20.41
CA ARG A 328 9.50 -22.93 20.41
C ARG A 328 8.41 -21.91 20.77
N ASP A 329 7.31 -21.91 20.07
CA ASP A 329 6.12 -21.14 20.41
C ASP A 329 5.22 -21.88 21.45
N ASP A 330 4.06 -21.33 21.80
CA ASP A 330 3.15 -21.88 22.82
C ASP A 330 2.58 -23.28 22.48
N VAL A 331 2.55 -23.64 21.19
CA VAL A 331 2.18 -25.01 20.74
C VAL A 331 3.39 -25.88 20.44
N GLY A 332 4.59 -25.39 20.71
CA GLY A 332 5.85 -26.11 20.51
C GLY A 332 6.38 -26.05 19.08
N TRP A 333 5.83 -25.22 18.21
CA TRP A 333 6.36 -25.06 16.86
C TRP A 333 7.66 -24.28 16.86
N THR A 334 8.58 -24.70 15.99
CA THR A 334 9.81 -23.97 15.68
C THR A 334 9.60 -23.13 14.42
N PRO A 335 10.50 -22.18 14.09
CA PRO A 335 10.47 -21.49 12.80
C PRO A 335 10.40 -22.43 11.59
N LEU A 336 11.05 -23.61 11.68
CA LEU A 336 10.96 -24.65 10.64
C LEU A 336 9.52 -25.15 10.45
N TYR A 337 8.77 -25.39 11.52
CA TYR A 337 7.35 -25.71 11.43
C TYR A 337 6.54 -24.64 10.71
N CYS A 338 6.81 -23.38 11.04
CA CYS A 338 6.15 -22.24 10.39
C CYS A 338 6.46 -22.20 8.89
N ALA A 339 7.71 -22.44 8.48
CA ALA A 339 8.14 -22.49 7.08
C ALA A 339 7.49 -23.66 6.33
N VAL A 340 7.43 -24.85 6.92
CA VAL A 340 6.77 -26.03 6.33
C VAL A 340 5.30 -25.76 6.00
N ARG A 341 4.60 -24.89 6.71
CA ARG A 341 3.22 -24.48 6.39
C ARG A 341 3.12 -23.61 5.16
N THR A 342 4.17 -22.90 4.77
CA THR A 342 4.19 -22.14 3.52
C THR A 342 4.32 -23.09 2.33
N LYS A 343 4.14 -22.62 1.10
CA LYS A 343 4.45 -23.43 -0.09
C LYS A 343 5.90 -23.18 -0.58
N GLU A 344 6.61 -22.31 0.10
CA GLU A 344 7.90 -21.79 -0.34
C GLU A 344 9.05 -22.66 0.21
N ILE A 345 9.49 -23.60 -0.61
CA ILE A 345 10.59 -24.55 -0.27
C ILE A 345 11.88 -23.83 0.14
N GLN A 346 12.12 -22.63 -0.38
CA GLN A 346 13.32 -21.84 -0.08
C GLN A 346 13.41 -21.41 1.39
N ALA A 347 12.27 -21.14 2.04
CA ALA A 347 12.24 -20.82 3.46
C ALA A 347 12.61 -22.03 4.33
N VAL A 348 12.17 -23.22 3.94
CA VAL A 348 12.52 -24.48 4.60
C VAL A 348 14.03 -24.74 4.42
N ARG A 349 14.53 -24.62 3.19
CA ARG A 349 15.95 -24.79 2.86
C ARG A 349 16.85 -23.86 3.67
N LEU A 350 16.51 -22.58 3.69
CA LEU A 350 17.26 -21.56 4.45
C LEU A 350 17.42 -21.97 5.92
N LEU A 351 16.35 -22.38 6.57
CA LEU A 351 16.41 -22.78 7.99
C LEU A 351 17.23 -24.07 8.19
N LEU A 352 17.10 -25.05 7.29
CA LEU A 352 17.87 -26.29 7.37
C LEU A 352 19.35 -26.03 7.16
N GLU A 353 19.74 -25.19 6.22
CA GLU A 353 21.15 -24.79 5.96
C GLU A 353 21.77 -24.08 7.17
N HIS A 354 20.94 -23.39 7.98
CA HIS A 354 21.38 -22.76 9.23
C HIS A 354 21.25 -23.66 10.47
N GLY A 355 20.97 -24.97 10.29
CA GLY A 355 20.97 -25.94 11.35
C GLY A 355 19.68 -26.05 12.18
N ALA A 356 18.54 -25.76 11.57
CA ALA A 356 17.24 -26.02 12.21
C ALA A 356 17.09 -27.52 12.53
N ASP A 357 16.57 -27.83 13.71
CA ASP A 357 16.34 -29.21 14.14
C ASP A 357 15.18 -29.83 13.35
N VAL A 358 15.53 -30.72 12.43
CA VAL A 358 14.61 -31.45 11.57
C VAL A 358 13.74 -32.45 12.36
N HIS A 359 14.19 -32.86 13.57
CA HIS A 359 13.52 -33.80 14.45
C HIS A 359 12.69 -33.13 15.55
N ALA A 360 12.66 -31.77 15.58
CA ALA A 360 11.87 -31.06 16.57
C ALA A 360 10.45 -31.60 16.61
N ARG A 361 9.91 -31.79 17.82
CA ARG A 361 8.53 -32.25 18.00
C ARG A 361 7.71 -31.13 18.62
N ASP A 362 6.52 -30.92 18.12
CA ASP A 362 5.57 -30.00 18.75
C ASP A 362 4.97 -30.60 20.05
N ASN A 363 4.02 -29.91 20.67
CA ASN A 363 3.39 -30.39 21.90
C ASN A 363 2.47 -31.60 21.70
N PHE A 364 2.17 -31.96 20.46
CA PHE A 364 1.39 -33.15 20.09
C PHE A 364 2.29 -34.34 19.73
N GLY A 365 3.61 -34.13 19.64
CA GLY A 365 4.59 -35.11 19.26
C GLY A 365 4.86 -35.20 17.77
N ASP A 366 4.24 -34.34 16.96
CA ASP A 366 4.41 -34.31 15.53
C ASP A 366 5.76 -33.70 15.14
N THR A 367 6.33 -34.13 14.00
CA THR A 367 7.57 -33.60 13.42
C THR A 367 7.28 -32.72 12.21
N PRO A 368 8.21 -31.85 11.76
CA PRO A 368 8.07 -31.09 10.51
C PRO A 368 7.75 -31.97 9.30
N SER A 369 8.32 -33.20 9.25
CA SER A 369 8.08 -34.18 8.18
C SER A 369 6.64 -34.71 8.18
N LEU A 370 6.10 -35.01 9.37
CA LEU A 370 4.68 -35.39 9.52
C LEU A 370 3.74 -34.28 9.05
N LEU A 371 4.03 -33.03 9.45
CA LEU A 371 3.26 -31.89 9.01
C LEU A 371 3.31 -31.68 7.47
N ALA A 372 4.52 -31.81 6.87
CA ALA A 372 4.68 -31.71 5.42
C ALA A 372 3.87 -32.78 4.67
N SER A 373 3.90 -34.02 5.19
CA SER A 373 3.10 -35.15 4.64
C SER A 373 1.60 -34.91 4.76
N ALA A 374 1.13 -34.47 5.93
CA ALA A 374 -0.28 -34.13 6.17
C ALA A 374 -0.79 -32.99 5.25
N LEU A 375 0.08 -32.07 4.89
CA LEU A 375 -0.20 -30.97 3.95
C LEU A 375 -0.01 -31.35 2.47
N SER A 376 0.33 -32.62 2.18
CA SER A 376 0.61 -33.14 0.82
C SER A 376 1.70 -32.31 0.09
N ARG A 377 2.86 -32.16 0.74
CA ARG A 377 4.02 -31.42 0.22
C ARG A 377 5.22 -32.31 0.00
N PRO A 378 5.21 -33.17 -1.03
CA PRO A 378 6.26 -34.17 -1.25
C PRO A 378 7.64 -33.57 -1.43
N GLU A 379 7.78 -32.41 -2.08
CA GLU A 379 9.06 -31.74 -2.28
C GLU A 379 9.69 -31.27 -0.95
N ILE A 380 8.87 -30.83 0.01
CA ILE A 380 9.34 -30.46 1.36
C ILE A 380 9.69 -31.72 2.15
N VAL A 381 8.92 -32.79 2.02
CA VAL A 381 9.23 -34.09 2.66
C VAL A 381 10.60 -34.61 2.16
N GLU A 382 10.82 -34.55 0.86
CA GLU A 382 12.11 -34.95 0.25
C GLU A 382 13.27 -34.11 0.79
N LEU A 383 13.11 -32.78 0.79
CA LEU A 383 14.11 -31.87 1.34
C LEU A 383 14.40 -32.16 2.84
N LEU A 384 13.37 -32.34 3.67
CA LEU A 384 13.54 -32.69 5.08
C LEU A 384 14.29 -34.03 5.24
N SER A 385 14.03 -35.01 4.37
CA SER A 385 14.71 -36.30 4.38
C SER A 385 16.19 -36.18 3.99
N GLU A 386 16.56 -35.29 3.08
CA GLU A 386 17.97 -34.96 2.74
C GLU A 386 18.75 -34.47 3.98
N TYR A 387 18.08 -33.78 4.91
CA TYR A 387 18.64 -33.31 6.16
C TYR A 387 18.45 -34.27 7.36
N GLY A 388 18.02 -35.50 7.08
CA GLY A 388 17.99 -36.59 8.06
C GLY A 388 16.64 -36.81 8.73
N ALA A 389 15.55 -36.20 8.28
CA ALA A 389 14.21 -36.52 8.79
C ALA A 389 13.87 -38.00 8.50
N GLU A 390 13.25 -38.68 9.49
CA GLU A 390 12.75 -40.03 9.30
C GLU A 390 11.65 -40.02 8.22
N SER A 391 11.74 -40.96 7.28
CA SER A 391 10.70 -41.14 6.27
C SER A 391 9.41 -41.59 6.95
N VAL A 392 8.35 -40.84 6.77
CA VAL A 392 7.00 -41.20 7.21
C VAL A 392 6.50 -42.33 6.30
N GLN A 393 6.41 -43.55 6.86
CA GLN A 393 5.83 -44.70 6.19
C GLN A 393 4.28 -44.63 6.21
#